data_fe3f12658469c7cd808b3141093344da
#
_entry.id   fe3f12658469c7cd808b3141093344da
#
_cell.length_a   1.000
_cell.length_b   1.000
_cell.length_c   1.000
_cell.angle_alpha   90.00
_cell.angle_beta   90.00
_cell.angle_gamma   90.00
#
_symmetry.space_group_name_H-M   'P 1'
#
loop_
_entity.id
_entity.type
_entity.pdbx_description
1 polymer ?
#
loop_
_entity_poly.entity_id
_entity_poly.type
_entity_poly.pdbx_seq_one_letter_code
_entity_poly.pdbx_strand_id
1 'polypeptide(L)'
;MDNYNSNEFMNEYKKAAHGEAKISALKAAIQQADLEKDIRNQLKFRLDLVEESVFYGDTMDALVTFPQLIAMDEQNPGYVDPYDICWAFKWILTGAKEFPQISLNEIDSYFEEYKKSCKKYGYSLRSYYQKIRFVYMDIDEEKAKEANWKMQMSQRDYLSDCEACELDEQAAYDLITGQVDKAFDEIKPILNHELSCGEVPGRTYRMLMTYYCNQRHHKESKKYFKLLHQLVFKRKAFGLTGEIVGDMLYYCSLYDLAQGIEIFQKVIKQELDNRNPYYKMMFAKGSRQFFLALQKEREFLNISLPQMPVEKTKDGYRVAELAELYYNGYVEVAKRFDERNGNSYYMEQII
;
A
#
# COMPACT_ATOMS: atom_id res chain seq x y z
N MET A 1 -23.13 16.75 34.30
CA MET A 1 -22.01 16.33 33.42
C MET A 1 -21.76 14.88 33.77
N ASP A 2 -22.25 13.99 32.93
CA ASP A 2 -22.10 12.58 33.15
C ASP A 2 -20.60 12.25 33.12
N ASN A 3 -20.12 11.56 34.15
CA ASN A 3 -18.76 11.06 34.24
C ASN A 3 -18.57 9.99 33.16
N TYR A 4 -18.32 10.42 31.94
CA TYR A 4 -17.96 9.54 30.84
C TYR A 4 -16.58 8.98 31.14
N ASN A 5 -16.54 7.68 31.38
CA ASN A 5 -15.33 6.96 31.74
C ASN A 5 -14.63 6.50 30.44
N SER A 6 -13.34 6.73 30.30
CA SER A 6 -12.52 6.27 29.16
C SER A 6 -12.71 4.78 28.82
N ASN A 7 -13.15 3.97 29.77
CA ASN A 7 -13.55 2.57 29.55
C ASN A 7 -14.82 2.41 28.68
N GLU A 8 -15.75 3.37 28.65
CA GLU A 8 -16.94 3.30 27.81
C GLU A 8 -16.56 3.56 26.35
N PHE A 9 -15.75 4.55 26.08
CA PHE A 9 -15.19 4.80 24.74
C PHE A 9 -14.37 3.60 24.23
N MET A 10 -13.61 2.95 25.13
CA MET A 10 -12.88 1.72 24.78
C MET A 10 -13.83 0.61 24.31
N ASN A 11 -14.99 0.49 24.94
CA ASN A 11 -15.99 -0.51 24.55
C ASN A 11 -16.71 -0.15 23.24
N GLU A 12 -16.92 1.15 22.97
CA GLU A 12 -17.56 1.64 21.75
C GLU A 12 -16.69 1.38 20.52
N TYR A 13 -15.43 1.83 20.52
CA TYR A 13 -14.58 1.65 19.34
C TYR A 13 -14.24 0.18 19.08
N LYS A 14 -14.13 -0.66 20.13
CA LYS A 14 -13.91 -2.10 19.97
C LYS A 14 -15.08 -2.84 19.32
N LYS A 15 -16.30 -2.31 19.46
CA LYS A 15 -17.52 -2.85 18.84
C LYS A 15 -17.79 -2.25 17.46
N ALA A 16 -17.19 -1.11 17.15
CA ALA A 16 -17.38 -0.44 15.87
C ALA A 16 -16.80 -1.28 14.71
N ALA A 17 -17.47 -1.25 13.56
CA ALA A 17 -16.93 -1.88 12.35
C ALA A 17 -15.64 -1.17 11.91
N HIS A 18 -14.70 -1.95 11.36
CA HIS A 18 -13.47 -1.40 10.80
C HIS A 18 -13.74 -0.30 9.75
N GLY A 19 -12.80 0.64 9.65
CA GLY A 19 -12.87 1.79 8.76
C GLY A 19 -13.46 3.03 9.43
N GLU A 20 -14.24 3.82 8.70
CA GLU A 20 -14.71 5.15 9.11
C GLU A 20 -15.42 5.18 10.47
N ALA A 21 -16.24 4.17 10.76
CA ALA A 21 -16.96 4.09 12.03
C ALA A 21 -16.00 3.96 13.23
N LYS A 22 -15.02 3.06 13.14
CA LYS A 22 -14.04 2.85 14.20
C LYS A 22 -13.04 4.00 14.32
N ILE A 23 -12.62 4.58 13.19
CA ILE A 23 -11.77 5.78 13.16
C ILE A 23 -12.47 6.95 13.86
N SER A 24 -13.75 7.20 13.57
CA SER A 24 -14.54 8.25 14.22
C SER A 24 -14.67 8.02 15.72
N ALA A 25 -14.94 6.79 16.14
CA ALA A 25 -15.01 6.42 17.56
C ALA A 25 -13.65 6.60 18.26
N LEU A 26 -12.54 6.21 17.62
CA LEU A 26 -11.18 6.43 18.16
C LEU A 26 -10.83 7.92 18.27
N LYS A 27 -11.18 8.74 17.29
CA LYS A 27 -10.97 10.20 17.36
C LYS A 27 -11.74 10.82 18.53
N ALA A 28 -12.98 10.39 18.78
CA ALA A 28 -13.76 10.83 19.95
C ALA A 28 -13.15 10.35 21.27
N ALA A 29 -12.67 9.10 21.32
CA ALA A 29 -11.98 8.53 22.50
C ALA A 29 -10.68 9.29 22.81
N ILE A 30 -9.90 9.68 21.80
CA ILE A 30 -8.69 10.50 21.96
C ILE A 30 -9.06 11.86 22.57
N GLN A 31 -10.06 12.55 22.02
CA GLN A 31 -10.49 13.85 22.55
C GLN A 31 -10.90 13.76 24.02
N GLN A 32 -11.64 12.73 24.42
CA GLN A 32 -12.03 12.55 25.80
C GLN A 32 -10.84 12.25 26.70
N ALA A 33 -9.93 11.36 26.28
CA ALA A 33 -8.72 11.05 27.06
C ALA A 33 -7.81 12.29 27.22
N ASP A 34 -7.77 13.17 26.21
CA ASP A 34 -7.05 14.45 26.27
C ASP A 34 -7.67 15.39 27.31
N LEU A 35 -9.00 15.52 27.35
CA LEU A 35 -9.72 16.31 28.33
C LEU A 35 -9.51 15.82 29.76
N GLU A 36 -9.51 14.50 29.96
CA GLU A 36 -9.30 13.86 31.26
C GLU A 36 -7.83 13.79 31.67
N LYS A 37 -6.90 14.10 30.77
CA LYS A 37 -5.45 13.95 30.95
C LYS A 37 -5.05 12.51 31.29
N ASP A 38 -5.78 11.53 30.75
CA ASP A 38 -5.52 10.12 30.93
C ASP A 38 -4.41 9.66 29.95
N ILE A 39 -3.16 9.83 30.38
CA ILE A 39 -1.96 9.55 29.56
C ILE A 39 -1.99 8.13 28.97
N ARG A 40 -2.43 7.15 29.74
CA ARG A 40 -2.47 5.76 29.28
C ARG A 40 -3.40 5.58 28.09
N ASN A 41 -4.61 6.12 28.18
CA ASN A 41 -5.59 6.00 27.12
C ASN A 41 -5.30 6.98 25.97
N GLN A 42 -4.71 8.13 26.23
CA GLN A 42 -4.22 9.03 25.16
C GLN A 42 -3.24 8.32 24.22
N LEU A 43 -2.26 7.60 24.77
CA LEU A 43 -1.27 6.85 24.00
C LEU A 43 -1.89 5.65 23.30
N LYS A 44 -2.68 4.86 24.05
CA LYS A 44 -3.32 3.66 23.51
C LYS A 44 -4.25 3.98 22.33
N PHE A 45 -5.15 4.94 22.48
CA PHE A 45 -6.12 5.25 21.42
C PHE A 45 -5.44 5.85 20.19
N ARG A 46 -4.33 6.60 20.35
CA ARG A 46 -3.55 7.08 19.21
C ARG A 46 -2.86 5.94 18.47
N LEU A 47 -2.30 4.95 19.19
CA LEU A 47 -1.71 3.77 18.58
C LEU A 47 -2.77 2.96 17.81
N ASP A 48 -3.93 2.71 18.43
CA ASP A 48 -5.04 2.01 17.81
C ASP A 48 -5.59 2.78 16.57
N LEU A 49 -5.58 4.13 16.60
CA LEU A 49 -5.95 4.96 15.46
C LEU A 49 -4.94 4.86 14.32
N VAL A 50 -3.65 4.84 14.62
CA VAL A 50 -2.57 4.65 13.62
C VAL A 50 -2.79 3.31 12.91
N GLU A 51 -2.98 2.22 13.66
CA GLU A 51 -3.22 0.89 13.09
C GLU A 51 -4.48 0.85 12.22
N GLU A 52 -5.61 1.33 12.76
CA GLU A 52 -6.90 1.31 12.05
C GLU A 52 -6.85 2.15 10.76
N SER A 53 -6.17 3.31 10.80
CA SER A 53 -6.05 4.20 9.64
C SER A 53 -5.21 3.60 8.52
N VAL A 54 -4.14 2.87 8.87
CA VAL A 54 -3.27 2.20 7.89
C VAL A 54 -3.99 1.06 7.19
N PHE A 55 -4.74 0.23 7.93
CA PHE A 55 -5.31 -0.99 7.37
C PHE A 55 -6.73 -0.83 6.80
N TYR A 56 -7.50 0.12 7.32
CA TYR A 56 -8.94 0.21 7.02
C TYR A 56 -9.43 1.63 6.71
N GLY A 57 -8.56 2.63 6.77
CA GLY A 57 -8.93 4.03 6.65
C GLY A 57 -8.07 4.85 5.71
N ASP A 58 -7.93 6.13 6.07
CA ASP A 58 -7.05 7.06 5.38
C ASP A 58 -5.68 7.07 6.07
N THR A 59 -4.65 6.62 5.38
CA THR A 59 -3.27 6.58 5.90
C THR A 59 -2.77 7.97 6.36
N MET A 60 -3.35 9.06 5.83
CA MET A 60 -3.02 10.41 6.32
C MET A 60 -3.40 10.61 7.79
N ASP A 61 -4.46 10.01 8.28
CA ASP A 61 -4.80 10.06 9.71
C ASP A 61 -3.69 9.43 10.57
N ALA A 62 -3.09 8.34 10.10
CA ALA A 62 -1.94 7.71 10.78
C ALA A 62 -0.70 8.63 10.75
N LEU A 63 -0.38 9.20 9.58
CA LEU A 63 0.77 10.10 9.40
C LEU A 63 0.68 11.36 10.26
N VAL A 64 -0.52 11.88 10.49
CA VAL A 64 -0.76 13.04 11.38
C VAL A 64 -0.74 12.66 12.86
N THR A 65 -1.24 11.47 13.20
CA THR A 65 -1.36 11.01 14.60
C THR A 65 -0.04 10.50 15.16
N PHE A 66 0.78 9.84 14.36
CA PHE A 66 1.99 9.16 14.81
C PHE A 66 3.04 10.11 15.45
N PRO A 67 3.37 11.30 14.90
CA PRO A 67 4.28 12.23 15.56
C PRO A 67 3.81 12.64 16.96
N GLN A 68 2.49 12.79 17.16
CA GLN A 68 1.92 13.09 18.48
C GLN A 68 2.11 11.92 19.44
N LEU A 69 1.88 10.70 18.97
CA LEU A 69 2.09 9.46 19.75
C LEU A 69 3.55 9.37 20.22
N ILE A 70 4.53 9.56 19.32
CA ILE A 70 5.96 9.48 19.65
C ILE A 70 6.35 10.56 20.67
N ALA A 71 5.95 11.82 20.45
CA ALA A 71 6.26 12.92 21.38
C ALA A 71 5.67 12.67 22.78
N MET A 72 4.49 12.08 22.87
CA MET A 72 3.87 11.72 24.14
C MET A 72 4.53 10.52 24.82
N ASP A 73 4.93 9.50 24.07
CA ASP A 73 5.63 8.31 24.61
C ASP A 73 7.01 8.70 25.17
N GLU A 74 7.73 9.59 24.48
CA GLU A 74 9.03 10.11 24.99
C GLU A 74 8.89 10.84 26.34
N GLN A 75 7.80 11.59 26.53
CA GLN A 75 7.52 12.30 27.77
C GLN A 75 6.97 11.37 28.87
N ASN A 76 6.37 10.26 28.51
CA ASN A 76 5.69 9.34 29.42
C ASN A 76 6.08 7.88 29.13
N PRO A 77 7.35 7.51 29.34
CA PRO A 77 7.83 6.18 28.96
C PRO A 77 7.18 5.05 29.78
N GLY A 78 6.95 3.91 29.13
CA GLY A 78 6.47 2.69 29.78
C GLY A 78 4.97 2.48 29.77
N TYR A 79 4.19 3.33 29.11
CA TYR A 79 2.76 3.12 28.90
C TYR A 79 2.44 2.34 27.61
N VAL A 80 3.32 2.39 26.61
CA VAL A 80 3.22 1.65 25.36
C VAL A 80 4.34 0.62 25.28
N ASP A 81 4.08 -0.55 24.72
CA ASP A 81 5.12 -1.54 24.47
C ASP A 81 6.09 -1.00 23.41
N PRO A 82 7.40 -0.99 23.68
CA PRO A 82 8.40 -0.60 22.69
C PRO A 82 8.30 -1.33 21.37
N TYR A 83 7.82 -2.58 21.38
CA TYR A 83 7.55 -3.35 20.17
C TYR A 83 6.49 -2.67 19.31
N ASP A 84 5.38 -2.25 19.89
CA ASP A 84 4.27 -1.64 19.16
C ASP A 84 4.68 -0.31 18.51
N ILE A 85 5.47 0.50 19.22
CA ILE A 85 6.05 1.74 18.68
C ILE A 85 6.98 1.45 17.51
N CYS A 86 7.92 0.50 17.66
CA CYS A 86 8.85 0.15 16.59
C CYS A 86 8.13 -0.49 15.40
N TRP A 87 7.05 -1.25 15.65
CA TRP A 87 6.23 -1.83 14.59
C TRP A 87 5.44 -0.76 13.82
N ALA A 88 4.89 0.24 14.53
CA ALA A 88 4.17 1.35 13.91
C ALA A 88 5.06 2.18 12.97
N PHE A 89 6.36 2.37 13.27
CA PHE A 89 7.29 2.99 12.32
C PHE A 89 7.32 2.31 10.96
N LYS A 90 7.18 0.99 10.90
CA LYS A 90 7.17 0.25 9.63
C LYS A 90 5.97 0.63 8.78
N TRP A 91 4.80 0.80 9.40
CA TRP A 91 3.58 1.24 8.72
C TRP A 91 3.70 2.70 8.25
N ILE A 92 4.20 3.57 9.11
CA ILE A 92 4.35 5.00 8.82
C ILE A 92 5.34 5.23 7.67
N LEU A 93 6.47 4.53 7.65
CA LEU A 93 7.46 4.63 6.57
C LEU A 93 6.89 4.12 5.23
N THR A 94 6.11 3.04 5.26
CA THR A 94 5.41 2.54 4.07
C THR A 94 4.38 3.56 3.60
N GLY A 95 3.53 4.07 4.51
CA GLY A 95 2.50 5.06 4.19
C GLY A 95 3.08 6.40 3.72
N ALA A 96 4.14 6.91 4.35
CA ALA A 96 4.75 8.18 3.95
C ALA A 96 5.29 8.16 2.51
N LYS A 97 5.79 7.01 2.04
CA LYS A 97 6.21 6.83 0.66
C LYS A 97 5.07 7.10 -0.33
N GLU A 98 3.85 6.72 0.02
CA GLU A 98 2.67 6.75 -0.85
C GLU A 98 2.07 8.15 -1.05
N PHE A 99 2.57 9.17 -0.34
CA PHE A 99 2.07 10.54 -0.39
C PHE A 99 3.15 11.50 -0.88
N PRO A 100 3.03 12.07 -2.09
CA PRO A 100 4.06 12.95 -2.67
C PRO A 100 4.22 14.29 -1.95
N GLN A 101 3.28 14.67 -1.08
CA GLN A 101 3.39 15.86 -0.23
C GLN A 101 4.27 15.65 1.01
N ILE A 102 4.59 14.40 1.37
CA ILE A 102 5.54 14.10 2.44
C ILE A 102 6.95 14.17 1.82
N SER A 103 7.75 15.10 2.28
CA SER A 103 9.10 15.34 1.75
C SER A 103 10.07 14.19 2.09
N LEU A 104 11.14 14.04 1.31
CA LEU A 104 12.19 13.07 1.62
C LEU A 104 12.87 13.39 2.97
N ASN A 105 12.98 14.66 3.34
CA ASN A 105 13.53 15.04 4.65
C ASN A 105 12.65 14.55 5.82
N GLU A 106 11.32 14.61 5.65
CA GLU A 106 10.39 14.06 6.66
C GLU A 106 10.48 12.53 6.72
N ILE A 107 10.57 11.86 5.58
CA ILE A 107 10.78 10.41 5.52
C ILE A 107 12.11 10.01 6.19
N ASP A 108 13.19 10.73 5.90
CA ASP A 108 14.50 10.50 6.54
C ASP A 108 14.46 10.78 8.05
N SER A 109 13.70 11.78 8.51
CA SER A 109 13.47 12.01 9.93
C SER A 109 12.80 10.82 10.61
N TYR A 110 11.76 10.22 9.99
CA TYR A 110 11.15 9.00 10.53
C TYR A 110 12.13 7.82 10.56
N PHE A 111 13.00 7.69 9.56
CA PHE A 111 14.07 6.68 9.59
C PHE A 111 15.05 6.88 10.72
N GLU A 112 15.50 8.10 11.00
CA GLU A 112 16.42 8.36 12.12
C GLU A 112 15.77 8.07 13.48
N GLU A 113 14.49 8.45 13.67
CA GLU A 113 13.75 8.11 14.89
C GLU A 113 13.53 6.60 15.03
N TYR A 114 13.20 5.90 13.94
CA TYR A 114 13.06 4.44 13.93
C TYR A 114 14.36 3.74 14.34
N LYS A 115 15.48 4.18 13.77
CA LYS A 115 16.81 3.66 14.08
C LYS A 115 17.19 3.89 15.54
N LYS A 116 16.91 5.09 16.08
CA LYS A 116 17.10 5.40 17.50
C LYS A 116 16.26 4.47 18.38
N SER A 117 15.00 4.27 18.05
CA SER A 117 14.08 3.39 18.78
C SER A 117 14.56 1.95 18.77
N CYS A 118 14.95 1.40 17.61
CA CYS A 118 15.52 0.05 17.52
C CYS A 118 16.75 -0.09 18.44
N LYS A 119 17.69 0.86 18.40
CA LYS A 119 18.89 0.82 19.24
C LYS A 119 18.57 0.96 20.74
N LYS A 120 17.66 1.88 21.09
CA LYS A 120 17.23 2.13 22.48
C LYS A 120 16.66 0.87 23.13
N TYR A 121 15.89 0.09 22.36
CA TYR A 121 15.20 -1.09 22.86
C TYR A 121 15.91 -2.42 22.54
N GLY A 122 17.09 -2.36 21.94
CA GLY A 122 17.94 -3.54 21.68
C GLY A 122 17.49 -4.40 20.50
N TYR A 123 16.70 -3.85 19.59
CA TYR A 123 16.29 -4.53 18.36
C TYR A 123 17.38 -4.49 17.29
N SER A 124 17.40 -5.50 16.45
CA SER A 124 18.20 -5.55 15.23
C SER A 124 17.78 -4.41 14.26
N LEU A 125 18.74 -3.97 13.44
CA LEU A 125 18.43 -3.03 12.36
C LEU A 125 17.94 -3.71 11.06
N ARG A 126 17.61 -5.00 11.09
CA ARG A 126 17.14 -5.73 9.91
C ARG A 126 15.88 -5.10 9.30
N SER A 127 14.84 -4.90 10.11
CA SER A 127 13.59 -4.28 9.67
C SER A 127 13.76 -2.82 9.24
N TYR A 128 14.67 -2.08 9.89
CA TYR A 128 15.06 -0.72 9.48
C TYR A 128 15.66 -0.71 8.06
N TYR A 129 16.61 -1.58 7.75
CA TYR A 129 17.20 -1.67 6.42
C TYR A 129 16.23 -2.21 5.39
N GLN A 130 15.34 -3.13 5.76
CA GLN A 130 14.26 -3.60 4.89
C GLN A 130 13.36 -2.45 4.44
N LYS A 131 12.98 -1.56 5.36
CA LYS A 131 12.14 -0.40 5.04
C LYS A 131 12.89 0.67 4.22
N ILE A 132 14.18 0.90 4.46
CA ILE A 132 14.99 1.76 3.57
C ILE A 132 14.98 1.20 2.14
N ARG A 133 15.28 -0.09 1.96
CA ARG A 133 15.26 -0.74 0.64
C ARG A 133 13.89 -0.52 -0.04
N PHE A 134 12.80 -0.80 0.67
CA PHE A 134 11.45 -0.67 0.14
C PHE A 134 11.10 0.78 -0.26
N VAL A 135 11.43 1.74 0.58
CA VAL A 135 11.09 3.15 0.34
C VAL A 135 11.93 3.73 -0.79
N TYR A 136 13.23 3.42 -0.83
CA TYR A 136 14.18 4.07 -1.73
C TYR A 136 14.40 3.37 -3.07
N MET A 137 13.77 2.19 -3.31
CA MET A 137 14.05 1.44 -4.55
C MET A 137 13.60 2.17 -5.84
N ASP A 138 12.68 3.11 -5.76
CA ASP A 138 12.21 3.97 -6.85
C ASP A 138 12.64 5.44 -6.68
N ILE A 139 13.47 5.74 -5.66
CA ILE A 139 13.97 7.08 -5.34
C ILE A 139 15.47 7.17 -5.54
N ASP A 140 16.22 6.27 -4.90
CA ASP A 140 17.68 6.20 -4.88
C ASP A 140 18.14 4.73 -4.86
N GLU A 141 18.48 4.23 -6.06
CA GLU A 141 18.85 2.82 -6.26
C GLU A 141 20.07 2.41 -5.42
N GLU A 142 21.09 3.27 -5.30
CA GLU A 142 22.30 2.96 -4.55
C GLU A 142 22.01 2.88 -3.04
N LYS A 143 21.17 3.78 -2.50
CA LYS A 143 20.72 3.71 -1.10
C LYS A 143 19.91 2.44 -0.84
N ALA A 144 19.03 2.05 -1.77
CA ALA A 144 18.28 0.81 -1.67
C ALA A 144 19.18 -0.44 -1.71
N LYS A 145 20.18 -0.46 -2.59
CA LYS A 145 21.15 -1.55 -2.73
C LYS A 145 22.03 -1.71 -1.48
N GLU A 146 22.54 -0.61 -0.95
CA GLU A 146 23.29 -0.63 0.32
C GLU A 146 22.42 -1.16 1.47
N ALA A 147 21.16 -0.70 1.55
CA ALA A 147 20.22 -1.16 2.55
C ALA A 147 19.90 -2.66 2.42
N ASN A 148 19.72 -3.16 1.18
CA ASN A 148 19.54 -4.60 0.93
C ASN A 148 20.71 -5.42 1.45
N TRP A 149 21.94 -5.00 1.18
CA TRP A 149 23.14 -5.69 1.69
C TRP A 149 23.18 -5.67 3.23
N LYS A 150 22.95 -4.52 3.86
CA LYS A 150 22.92 -4.38 5.33
C LYS A 150 21.81 -5.22 5.97
N MET A 151 20.64 -5.28 5.34
CA MET A 151 19.55 -6.13 5.79
C MET A 151 19.95 -7.61 5.83
N GLN A 152 20.60 -8.10 4.76
CA GLN A 152 21.03 -9.50 4.68
C GLN A 152 22.11 -9.85 5.73
N MET A 153 22.97 -8.88 6.11
CA MET A 153 23.99 -9.05 7.16
C MET A 153 23.41 -8.93 8.58
N SER A 154 22.20 -8.44 8.74
CA SER A 154 21.56 -8.25 10.04
C SER A 154 20.78 -9.48 10.48
N GLN A 155 20.87 -9.83 11.77
CA GLN A 155 20.12 -10.96 12.34
C GLN A 155 18.62 -10.65 12.36
N ARG A 156 17.81 -11.70 12.18
CA ARG A 156 16.35 -11.62 12.41
C ARG A 156 16.05 -11.53 13.91
N ASP A 157 15.01 -10.78 14.23
CA ASP A 157 14.47 -10.68 15.58
C ASP A 157 12.93 -10.54 15.55
N TYR A 158 12.34 -10.18 16.68
CA TYR A 158 10.89 -10.01 16.80
C TYR A 158 10.32 -8.86 15.94
N LEU A 159 11.14 -7.85 15.56
CA LEU A 159 10.71 -6.79 14.64
C LEU A 159 10.80 -7.18 13.16
N SER A 160 11.46 -8.28 12.83
CA SER A 160 11.53 -8.77 11.47
C SER A 160 10.14 -9.14 10.96
N ASP A 161 9.86 -8.88 9.70
CA ASP A 161 8.62 -9.35 9.07
C ASP A 161 8.60 -10.88 9.06
N CYS A 162 7.43 -11.49 8.87
CA CYS A 162 7.38 -12.94 8.76
C CYS A 162 8.23 -13.41 7.56
N GLU A 163 8.69 -14.64 7.62
CA GLU A 163 9.61 -15.18 6.62
C GLU A 163 9.02 -15.13 5.20
N ALA A 164 7.71 -15.40 5.07
CA ALA A 164 7.01 -15.30 3.80
C ALA A 164 7.08 -13.88 3.20
N CYS A 165 6.86 -12.84 4.03
CA CYS A 165 6.93 -11.45 3.58
C CYS A 165 8.35 -11.02 3.22
N GLU A 166 9.36 -11.43 3.99
CA GLU A 166 10.75 -11.10 3.67
C GLU A 166 11.21 -11.75 2.36
N LEU A 167 10.84 -13.02 2.11
CA LEU A 167 11.17 -13.70 0.86
C LEU A 167 10.44 -13.06 -0.34
N ASP A 168 9.16 -12.72 -0.19
CA ASP A 168 8.38 -12.05 -1.23
C ASP A 168 8.99 -10.69 -1.61
N GLU A 169 9.32 -9.86 -0.62
CA GLU A 169 9.96 -8.56 -0.84
C GLU A 169 11.37 -8.67 -1.40
N GLN A 170 12.15 -9.70 -0.99
CA GLN A 170 13.47 -9.94 -1.54
C GLN A 170 13.38 -10.35 -3.01
N ALA A 171 12.48 -11.27 -3.33
CA ALA A 171 12.27 -11.69 -4.71
C ALA A 171 11.79 -10.56 -5.61
N ALA A 172 10.92 -9.66 -5.10
CA ALA A 172 10.50 -8.46 -5.84
C ALA A 172 11.70 -7.55 -6.15
N TYR A 173 12.57 -7.34 -5.18
CA TYR A 173 13.80 -6.57 -5.36
C TYR A 173 14.74 -7.25 -6.38
N ASP A 174 14.94 -8.55 -6.28
CA ASP A 174 15.82 -9.31 -7.17
C ASP A 174 15.29 -9.35 -8.62
N LEU A 175 13.97 -9.40 -8.83
CA LEU A 175 13.37 -9.26 -10.17
C LEU A 175 13.65 -7.89 -10.78
N ILE A 176 13.49 -6.82 -9.99
CA ILE A 176 13.74 -5.44 -10.47
C ILE A 176 15.21 -5.23 -10.81
N THR A 177 16.12 -5.81 -10.03
CA THR A 177 17.58 -5.74 -10.25
C THR A 177 18.12 -6.79 -11.23
N GLY A 178 17.24 -7.56 -11.89
CA GLY A 178 17.60 -8.51 -12.94
C GLY A 178 18.13 -9.87 -12.44
N GLN A 179 18.06 -10.14 -11.14
CA GLN A 179 18.50 -11.41 -10.54
C GLN A 179 17.37 -12.46 -10.58
N VAL A 180 16.89 -12.77 -11.79
CA VAL A 180 15.64 -13.53 -12.01
C VAL A 180 15.70 -14.93 -11.40
N ASP A 181 16.76 -15.70 -11.64
CA ASP A 181 16.87 -17.07 -11.12
C ASP A 181 16.85 -17.10 -9.59
N LYS A 182 17.55 -16.16 -8.96
CA LYS A 182 17.56 -15.99 -7.51
C LYS A 182 16.18 -15.70 -6.96
N ALA A 183 15.45 -14.74 -7.59
CA ALA A 183 14.09 -14.40 -7.18
C ALA A 183 13.15 -15.62 -7.22
N PHE A 184 13.21 -16.40 -8.29
CA PHE A 184 12.40 -17.62 -8.42
C PHE A 184 12.78 -18.71 -7.40
N ASP A 185 14.06 -18.83 -7.05
CA ASP A 185 14.49 -19.77 -6.02
C ASP A 185 13.97 -19.36 -4.64
N GLU A 186 14.01 -18.09 -4.31
CA GLU A 186 13.56 -17.56 -3.01
C GLU A 186 12.07 -17.76 -2.75
N ILE A 187 11.21 -17.63 -3.78
CA ILE A 187 9.76 -17.79 -3.62
C ILE A 187 9.27 -19.24 -3.68
N LYS A 188 10.14 -20.22 -3.91
CA LYS A 188 9.75 -21.65 -3.95
C LYS A 188 8.94 -22.09 -2.73
N PRO A 189 9.32 -21.77 -1.48
CA PRO A 189 8.54 -22.14 -0.31
C PRO A 189 7.13 -21.54 -0.30
N ILE A 190 6.97 -20.33 -0.85
CA ILE A 190 5.66 -19.68 -0.98
C ILE A 190 4.81 -20.40 -2.05
N LEU A 191 5.40 -20.70 -3.20
CA LEU A 191 4.70 -21.37 -4.30
C LEU A 191 4.33 -22.82 -3.98
N ASN A 192 5.11 -23.47 -3.11
CA ASN A 192 4.84 -24.82 -2.59
C ASN A 192 3.87 -24.82 -1.40
N HIS A 193 3.36 -23.65 -0.98
CA HIS A 193 2.49 -23.50 0.20
C HIS A 193 3.14 -23.91 1.54
N GLU A 194 4.46 -23.90 1.64
CA GLU A 194 5.20 -24.14 2.86
C GLU A 194 5.21 -22.89 3.76
N LEU A 195 5.20 -21.70 3.15
CA LEU A 195 5.15 -20.41 3.81
C LEU A 195 3.99 -19.57 3.29
N SER A 196 3.28 -18.91 4.21
CA SER A 196 2.19 -17.96 3.88
C SER A 196 1.92 -17.02 5.05
N CYS A 197 1.23 -15.91 4.76
CA CYS A 197 0.69 -14.98 5.76
C CYS A 197 -0.58 -14.30 5.22
N GLY A 198 -1.05 -13.23 5.86
CA GLY A 198 -2.24 -12.49 5.40
C GLY A 198 -2.09 -11.86 4.01
N GLU A 199 -0.88 -11.47 3.61
CA GLU A 199 -0.59 -10.82 2.33
C GLU A 199 0.05 -11.75 1.28
N VAL A 200 0.77 -12.77 1.73
CA VAL A 200 1.48 -13.72 0.89
C VAL A 200 0.70 -15.05 0.90
N PRO A 201 0.35 -15.62 -0.26
CA PRO A 201 0.93 -15.46 -1.59
C PRO A 201 0.26 -14.41 -2.51
N GLY A 202 -0.67 -13.59 -2.03
CA GLY A 202 -1.36 -12.61 -2.89
C GLY A 202 -0.39 -11.66 -3.58
N ARG A 203 0.55 -11.07 -2.85
CA ARG A 203 1.62 -10.21 -3.36
C ARG A 203 2.51 -10.93 -4.37
N THR A 204 2.91 -12.16 -4.05
CA THR A 204 3.72 -13.01 -4.95
C THR A 204 3.00 -13.30 -6.27
N TYR A 205 1.69 -13.60 -6.22
CA TYR A 205 0.92 -13.83 -7.45
C TYR A 205 0.80 -12.56 -8.31
N ARG A 206 0.62 -11.39 -7.70
CA ARG A 206 0.63 -10.10 -8.41
C ARG A 206 1.98 -9.87 -9.10
N MET A 207 3.07 -10.01 -8.37
CA MET A 207 4.43 -9.83 -8.86
C MET A 207 4.72 -10.75 -10.07
N LEU A 208 4.40 -12.04 -9.94
CA LEU A 208 4.63 -13.01 -11.03
C LEU A 208 3.70 -12.77 -12.22
N MET A 209 2.44 -12.41 -11.99
CA MET A 209 1.52 -12.03 -13.06
C MET A 209 2.11 -10.89 -13.88
N THR A 210 2.53 -9.81 -13.23
CA THR A 210 3.10 -8.62 -13.87
C THR A 210 4.41 -8.94 -14.58
N TYR A 211 5.31 -9.70 -13.93
CA TYR A 211 6.56 -10.16 -14.54
C TYR A 211 6.30 -10.91 -15.85
N TYR A 212 5.41 -11.91 -15.85
CA TYR A 212 5.10 -12.68 -17.06
C TYR A 212 4.29 -11.90 -18.10
N CYS A 213 3.50 -10.90 -17.70
CA CYS A 213 2.89 -9.95 -18.64
C CYS A 213 3.95 -9.16 -19.41
N ASN A 214 4.97 -8.66 -18.73
CA ASN A 214 6.08 -7.93 -19.34
C ASN A 214 6.88 -8.80 -20.32
N GLN A 215 7.06 -10.08 -20.00
CA GLN A 215 7.71 -11.07 -20.88
C GLN A 215 6.78 -11.62 -22.00
N ARG A 216 5.50 -11.20 -22.05
CA ARG A 216 4.49 -11.71 -22.99
C ARG A 216 4.24 -13.22 -22.86
N HIS A 217 4.48 -13.80 -21.71
CA HIS A 217 4.23 -15.20 -21.39
C HIS A 217 2.79 -15.41 -20.91
N HIS A 218 1.86 -15.55 -21.87
CA HIS A 218 0.41 -15.62 -21.59
C HIS A 218 0.00 -16.77 -20.66
N LYS A 219 0.56 -17.96 -20.82
CA LYS A 219 0.19 -19.14 -20.02
C LYS A 219 0.48 -18.92 -18.54
N GLU A 220 1.67 -18.42 -18.23
CA GLU A 220 2.15 -18.17 -16.88
C GLU A 220 1.42 -17.00 -16.25
N SER A 221 1.29 -15.88 -16.96
CA SER A 221 0.54 -14.71 -16.48
C SER A 221 -0.93 -15.04 -16.19
N LYS A 222 -1.58 -15.85 -17.04
CA LYS A 222 -2.95 -16.34 -16.85
C LYS A 222 -3.10 -17.21 -15.59
N LYS A 223 -2.11 -18.04 -15.29
CA LYS A 223 -2.10 -18.85 -14.05
C LYS A 223 -2.15 -17.93 -12.82
N TYR A 224 -1.26 -16.97 -12.74
CA TYR A 224 -1.17 -16.07 -11.57
C TYR A 224 -2.31 -15.06 -11.50
N PHE A 225 -2.80 -14.57 -12.65
CA PHE A 225 -4.02 -13.77 -12.69
C PHE A 225 -5.23 -14.51 -12.07
N LYS A 226 -5.45 -15.77 -12.43
CA LYS A 226 -6.54 -16.57 -11.86
C LYS A 226 -6.42 -16.76 -10.35
N LEU A 227 -5.20 -17.03 -9.86
CA LEU A 227 -4.94 -17.18 -8.42
C LEU A 227 -5.19 -15.87 -7.69
N LEU A 228 -4.67 -14.76 -8.18
CA LEU A 228 -4.88 -13.43 -7.60
C LEU A 228 -6.35 -13.03 -7.63
N HIS A 229 -7.02 -13.18 -8.77
CA HIS A 229 -8.45 -12.88 -8.91
C HIS A 229 -9.32 -13.68 -7.93
N GLN A 230 -8.97 -14.96 -7.69
CA GLN A 230 -9.65 -15.78 -6.71
C GLN A 230 -9.48 -15.26 -5.29
N LEU A 231 -8.27 -14.84 -4.90
CA LEU A 231 -8.00 -14.27 -3.58
C LEU A 231 -8.76 -12.96 -3.36
N VAL A 232 -8.70 -12.06 -4.34
CA VAL A 232 -9.29 -10.72 -4.24
C VAL A 232 -10.81 -10.76 -4.28
N PHE A 233 -11.40 -11.37 -5.31
CA PHE A 233 -12.83 -11.21 -5.60
C PHE A 233 -13.71 -12.34 -5.06
N LYS A 234 -13.20 -13.56 -4.89
CA LYS A 234 -13.99 -14.68 -4.42
C LYS A 234 -13.82 -14.94 -2.94
N ARG A 235 -12.57 -15.00 -2.47
CA ARG A 235 -12.27 -15.28 -1.05
C ARG A 235 -12.25 -14.02 -0.19
N LYS A 236 -12.04 -12.84 -0.79
CA LYS A 236 -11.80 -11.57 -0.10
C LYS A 236 -10.70 -11.69 0.98
N ALA A 237 -9.73 -12.56 0.71
CA ALA A 237 -8.63 -12.87 1.61
C ALA A 237 -7.39 -11.98 1.36
N PHE A 238 -7.48 -11.08 0.37
CA PHE A 238 -6.42 -10.16 0.02
C PHE A 238 -7.03 -8.79 -0.29
N GLY A 239 -6.47 -7.74 0.28
CA GLY A 239 -6.97 -6.38 0.14
C GLY A 239 -6.99 -5.91 -1.31
N LEU A 240 -8.00 -5.14 -1.67
CA LEU A 240 -8.13 -4.55 -2.99
C LEU A 240 -7.54 -3.14 -2.95
N THR A 241 -6.39 -2.95 -3.59
CA THR A 241 -5.76 -1.64 -3.76
C THR A 241 -5.73 -1.24 -5.24
N GLY A 242 -5.62 0.07 -5.51
CA GLY A 242 -5.53 0.57 -6.87
C GLY A 242 -4.33 0.00 -7.64
N GLU A 243 -3.24 -0.34 -6.95
CA GLU A 243 -2.08 -1.01 -7.54
C GLU A 243 -2.42 -2.42 -8.03
N ILE A 244 -3.11 -3.22 -7.20
CA ILE A 244 -3.52 -4.59 -7.56
C ILE A 244 -4.47 -4.57 -8.76
N VAL A 245 -5.46 -3.68 -8.73
CA VAL A 245 -6.44 -3.54 -9.81
C VAL A 245 -5.77 -3.03 -11.08
N GLY A 246 -4.87 -2.06 -10.97
CA GLY A 246 -4.09 -1.55 -12.10
C GLY A 246 -3.31 -2.65 -12.81
N ASP A 247 -2.60 -3.50 -12.06
CA ASP A 247 -1.87 -4.64 -12.62
C ASP A 247 -2.79 -5.69 -13.23
N MET A 248 -3.97 -5.94 -12.64
CA MET A 248 -4.97 -6.83 -13.24
C MET A 248 -5.54 -6.27 -14.55
N LEU A 249 -5.80 -4.96 -14.61
CA LEU A 249 -6.24 -4.30 -15.85
C LEU A 249 -5.14 -4.31 -16.91
N TYR A 250 -3.87 -4.17 -16.52
CA TYR A 250 -2.74 -4.39 -17.43
C TYR A 250 -2.73 -5.80 -18.02
N TYR A 251 -2.89 -6.84 -17.20
CA TYR A 251 -3.06 -8.20 -17.72
C TYR A 251 -4.24 -8.28 -18.71
N CYS A 252 -5.38 -7.70 -18.35
CA CYS A 252 -6.59 -7.72 -19.20
C CYS A 252 -6.39 -6.96 -20.51
N SER A 253 -5.60 -5.89 -20.53
CA SER A 253 -5.26 -5.15 -21.74
C SER A 253 -4.52 -5.99 -22.78
N LEU A 254 -3.80 -7.03 -22.31
CA LEU A 254 -3.02 -7.92 -23.17
C LEU A 254 -3.80 -9.16 -23.64
N TYR A 255 -4.72 -9.66 -22.78
CA TYR A 255 -5.20 -11.02 -22.98
C TYR A 255 -6.72 -11.23 -22.82
N ASP A 256 -7.44 -10.31 -22.13
CA ASP A 256 -8.88 -10.55 -21.84
C ASP A 256 -9.63 -9.23 -21.58
N LEU A 257 -9.96 -8.53 -22.64
CA LEU A 257 -10.67 -7.25 -22.56
C LEU A 257 -12.07 -7.38 -21.92
N ALA A 258 -12.76 -8.52 -22.09
CA ALA A 258 -14.06 -8.71 -21.48
C ALA A 258 -13.97 -8.78 -19.95
N GLN A 259 -13.00 -9.54 -19.42
CA GLN A 259 -12.73 -9.61 -17.98
C GLN A 259 -12.28 -8.26 -17.42
N GLY A 260 -11.53 -7.47 -18.21
CA GLY A 260 -11.12 -6.13 -17.81
C GLY A 260 -12.30 -5.17 -17.62
N ILE A 261 -13.31 -5.23 -18.50
CA ILE A 261 -14.55 -4.45 -18.36
C ILE A 261 -15.26 -4.82 -17.05
N GLU A 262 -15.40 -6.10 -16.75
CA GLU A 262 -16.05 -6.58 -15.53
C GLU A 262 -15.32 -6.12 -14.26
N ILE A 263 -13.99 -6.25 -14.25
CA ILE A 263 -13.16 -5.78 -13.12
C ILE A 263 -13.32 -4.28 -12.94
N PHE A 264 -13.15 -3.50 -14.02
CA PHE A 264 -13.24 -2.05 -13.95
C PHE A 264 -14.59 -1.58 -13.40
N GLN A 265 -15.72 -2.10 -13.91
CA GLN A 265 -17.06 -1.77 -13.41
C GLN A 265 -17.24 -2.11 -11.92
N LYS A 266 -16.65 -3.20 -11.47
CA LYS A 266 -16.79 -3.67 -10.10
C LYS A 266 -16.05 -2.79 -9.09
N VAL A 267 -14.92 -2.21 -9.49
CA VAL A 267 -14.02 -1.49 -8.57
C VAL A 267 -14.11 0.02 -8.67
N ILE A 268 -14.61 0.57 -9.79
CA ILE A 268 -14.50 2.00 -10.08
C ILE A 268 -15.10 2.89 -8.98
N LYS A 269 -16.20 2.49 -8.34
CA LYS A 269 -16.78 3.26 -7.25
C LYS A 269 -15.80 3.40 -6.08
N GLN A 270 -15.19 2.29 -5.67
CA GLN A 270 -14.19 2.29 -4.60
C GLN A 270 -12.95 3.11 -4.97
N GLU A 271 -12.51 3.02 -6.23
CA GLU A 271 -11.33 3.76 -6.70
C GLU A 271 -11.58 5.27 -6.81
N LEU A 272 -12.79 5.71 -7.12
CA LEU A 272 -13.16 7.14 -7.07
C LEU A 272 -13.13 7.70 -5.65
N ASP A 273 -13.52 6.90 -4.66
CA ASP A 273 -13.50 7.28 -3.24
C ASP A 273 -12.10 7.13 -2.60
N ASN A 274 -11.16 6.48 -3.28
CA ASN A 274 -9.79 6.27 -2.80
C ASN A 274 -9.07 7.62 -2.63
N ARG A 275 -8.43 7.84 -1.49
CA ARG A 275 -7.68 9.07 -1.17
C ARG A 275 -6.17 8.91 -1.26
N ASN A 276 -5.66 7.68 -1.38
CA ASN A 276 -4.24 7.41 -1.49
C ASN A 276 -3.72 7.75 -2.89
N PRO A 277 -2.84 8.76 -3.05
CA PRO A 277 -2.38 9.21 -4.37
C PRO A 277 -1.57 8.15 -5.11
N TYR A 278 -0.76 7.33 -4.42
CA TYR A 278 -0.01 6.25 -5.04
C TYR A 278 -0.95 5.20 -5.65
N TYR A 279 -1.97 4.76 -4.90
CA TYR A 279 -2.93 3.78 -5.41
C TYR A 279 -3.76 4.33 -6.56
N LYS A 280 -4.18 5.60 -6.49
CA LYS A 280 -4.84 6.28 -7.62
C LYS A 280 -3.97 6.30 -8.88
N MET A 281 -2.70 6.63 -8.73
CA MET A 281 -1.75 6.66 -9.83
C MET A 281 -1.58 5.27 -10.46
N MET A 282 -1.41 4.23 -9.65
CA MET A 282 -1.23 2.86 -10.15
C MET A 282 -2.50 2.31 -10.82
N PHE A 283 -3.68 2.61 -10.26
CA PHE A 283 -4.95 2.32 -10.92
C PHE A 283 -5.08 3.04 -12.25
N ALA A 284 -4.73 4.33 -12.30
CA ALA A 284 -4.78 5.13 -13.52
C ALA A 284 -3.84 4.57 -14.61
N LYS A 285 -2.63 4.12 -14.22
CA LYS A 285 -1.68 3.48 -15.15
C LYS A 285 -2.28 2.26 -15.83
N GLY A 286 -2.81 1.32 -15.04
CA GLY A 286 -3.41 0.09 -15.58
C GLY A 286 -4.69 0.35 -16.37
N SER A 287 -5.54 1.28 -15.90
CA SER A 287 -6.76 1.69 -16.60
C SER A 287 -6.47 2.31 -17.96
N ARG A 288 -5.46 3.20 -18.04
CA ARG A 288 -5.02 3.75 -19.32
C ARG A 288 -4.62 2.66 -20.31
N GLN A 289 -3.72 1.76 -19.90
CA GLN A 289 -3.27 0.65 -20.76
C GLN A 289 -4.46 -0.21 -21.24
N PHE A 290 -5.39 -0.48 -20.33
CA PHE A 290 -6.60 -1.21 -20.64
C PHE A 290 -7.48 -0.48 -21.68
N PHE A 291 -7.77 0.81 -21.48
CA PHE A 291 -8.61 1.56 -22.43
C PHE A 291 -7.91 1.82 -23.76
N LEU A 292 -6.58 1.96 -23.81
CA LEU A 292 -5.83 1.99 -25.07
C LEU A 292 -5.95 0.68 -25.86
N ALA A 293 -5.95 -0.46 -25.18
CA ALA A 293 -6.19 -1.75 -25.84
C ALA A 293 -7.64 -1.88 -26.32
N LEU A 294 -8.61 -1.50 -25.48
CA LEU A 294 -10.02 -1.56 -25.77
C LEU A 294 -10.43 -0.63 -26.95
N GLN A 295 -9.78 0.53 -27.07
CA GLN A 295 -10.02 1.50 -28.17
C GLN A 295 -9.73 0.90 -29.54
N LYS A 296 -8.85 -0.10 -29.66
CA LYS A 296 -8.57 -0.80 -30.91
C LYS A 296 -9.72 -1.71 -31.34
N GLU A 297 -10.57 -2.13 -30.41
CA GLU A 297 -11.69 -3.04 -30.63
C GLU A 297 -13.04 -2.31 -30.79
N ARG A 298 -13.20 -1.16 -30.13
CA ARG A 298 -14.47 -0.41 -30.13
C ARG A 298 -14.29 1.07 -29.79
N GLU A 299 -15.11 1.93 -30.40
CA GLU A 299 -15.14 3.36 -30.14
C GLU A 299 -15.89 3.72 -28.85
N PHE A 300 -16.99 3.01 -28.56
CA PHE A 300 -17.85 3.26 -27.41
C PHE A 300 -17.95 2.06 -26.49
N LEU A 301 -18.07 2.35 -25.20
CA LEU A 301 -18.29 1.38 -24.13
C LEU A 301 -19.61 1.67 -23.42
N ASN A 302 -20.62 0.84 -23.69
CA ASN A 302 -21.93 0.97 -23.07
C ASN A 302 -22.00 0.18 -21.76
N ILE A 303 -21.59 0.80 -20.69
CA ILE A 303 -21.62 0.26 -19.32
C ILE A 303 -22.24 1.27 -18.35
N SER A 304 -22.63 0.77 -17.18
CA SER A 304 -23.03 1.63 -16.07
C SER A 304 -21.82 1.97 -15.21
N LEU A 305 -21.51 3.25 -15.08
CA LEU A 305 -20.48 3.77 -14.19
C LEU A 305 -21.10 4.76 -13.20
N PRO A 306 -20.48 4.99 -12.03
CA PRO A 306 -20.81 6.14 -11.20
C PRO A 306 -20.57 7.45 -11.98
N GLN A 307 -20.90 8.58 -11.40
CA GLN A 307 -20.63 9.87 -12.04
C GLN A 307 -19.14 9.99 -12.37
N MET A 308 -18.84 10.12 -13.66
CA MET A 308 -17.50 10.29 -14.20
C MET A 308 -17.31 11.67 -14.80
N PRO A 309 -16.09 12.22 -14.85
CA PRO A 309 -15.81 13.50 -15.55
C PRO A 309 -15.75 13.33 -17.09
N VAL A 310 -16.32 12.27 -17.63
CA VAL A 310 -16.47 11.97 -19.05
C VAL A 310 -17.94 11.82 -19.36
N GLU A 311 -18.41 12.48 -20.42
CA GLU A 311 -19.82 12.47 -20.81
C GLU A 311 -20.23 11.10 -21.38
N LYS A 312 -21.37 10.59 -20.92
CA LYS A 312 -21.99 9.41 -21.47
C LYS A 312 -22.96 9.80 -22.60
N THR A 313 -22.64 9.44 -23.83
CA THR A 313 -23.52 9.61 -24.99
C THR A 313 -24.60 8.52 -25.04
N LYS A 314 -25.51 8.58 -26.03
CA LYS A 314 -26.50 7.51 -26.31
C LYS A 314 -25.85 6.15 -26.61
N ASP A 315 -24.64 6.14 -27.17
CA ASP A 315 -23.90 4.94 -27.56
C ASP A 315 -22.98 4.43 -26.42
N GLY A 316 -22.83 5.19 -25.32
CA GLY A 316 -21.99 4.90 -24.18
C GLY A 316 -20.89 5.92 -23.97
N TYR A 317 -19.86 5.56 -23.20
CA TYR A 317 -18.66 6.36 -23.01
C TYR A 317 -17.71 6.19 -24.17
N ARG A 318 -17.12 7.28 -24.65
CA ARG A 318 -16.08 7.22 -25.68
C ARG A 318 -14.80 6.67 -25.06
N VAL A 319 -14.31 5.54 -25.57
CA VAL A 319 -13.18 4.80 -24.99
C VAL A 319 -11.90 5.65 -24.98
N ALA A 320 -11.69 6.44 -26.04
CA ALA A 320 -10.54 7.37 -26.12
C ALA A 320 -10.55 8.41 -24.98
N GLU A 321 -11.74 8.94 -24.62
CA GLU A 321 -11.85 9.91 -23.53
C GLU A 321 -11.59 9.28 -22.15
N LEU A 322 -11.97 8.02 -21.95
CA LEU A 322 -11.60 7.26 -20.76
C LEU A 322 -10.08 7.02 -20.69
N ALA A 323 -9.44 6.67 -21.80
CA ALA A 323 -8.00 6.51 -21.87
C ALA A 323 -7.26 7.82 -21.54
N GLU A 324 -7.75 8.97 -22.03
CA GLU A 324 -7.19 10.29 -21.75
C GLU A 324 -7.41 10.72 -20.30
N LEU A 325 -8.60 10.47 -19.74
CA LEU A 325 -8.88 10.73 -18.32
C LEU A 325 -7.83 10.05 -17.42
N TYR A 326 -7.56 8.77 -17.64
CA TYR A 326 -6.60 8.03 -16.82
C TYR A 326 -5.15 8.38 -17.15
N TYR A 327 -4.85 8.82 -18.36
CA TYR A 327 -3.55 9.41 -18.66
C TYR A 327 -3.29 10.68 -17.82
N ASN A 328 -4.23 11.60 -17.84
CA ASN A 328 -4.10 12.86 -17.12
C ASN A 328 -4.02 12.62 -15.59
N GLY A 329 -4.83 11.71 -15.07
CA GLY A 329 -4.78 11.31 -13.66
C GLY A 329 -3.45 10.67 -13.25
N TYR A 330 -2.85 9.85 -14.12
CA TYR A 330 -1.51 9.29 -13.89
C TYR A 330 -0.44 10.39 -13.89
N VAL A 331 -0.40 11.20 -14.95
CA VAL A 331 0.63 12.23 -15.15
C VAL A 331 0.65 13.26 -14.03
N GLU A 332 -0.53 13.68 -13.57
CA GLU A 332 -0.64 14.64 -12.47
C GLU A 332 0.07 14.16 -11.21
N VAL A 333 -0.17 12.90 -10.83
CA VAL A 333 0.38 12.34 -9.59
C VAL A 333 1.84 11.91 -9.78
N ALA A 334 2.19 11.31 -10.93
CA ALA A 334 3.55 10.90 -11.27
C ALA A 334 4.54 12.07 -11.22
N LYS A 335 4.17 13.22 -11.79
CA LYS A 335 5.00 14.44 -11.71
C LYS A 335 5.29 14.88 -10.27
N ARG A 336 4.30 14.82 -9.39
CA ARG A 336 4.47 15.20 -7.97
C ARG A 336 5.40 14.22 -7.24
N PHE A 337 5.32 12.92 -7.55
CA PHE A 337 6.26 11.93 -7.01
C PHE A 337 7.68 12.16 -7.52
N ASP A 338 7.86 12.35 -8.82
CA ASP A 338 9.17 12.58 -9.43
C ASP A 338 9.81 13.89 -8.93
N GLU A 339 9.00 14.95 -8.78
CA GLU A 339 9.44 16.21 -8.18
C GLU A 339 9.93 16.01 -6.73
N ARG A 340 9.16 15.31 -5.90
CA ARG A 340 9.57 14.96 -4.53
C ARG A 340 10.86 14.13 -4.52
N ASN A 341 10.94 13.14 -5.41
CA ASN A 341 12.04 12.17 -5.47
C ASN A 341 13.30 12.73 -6.12
N GLY A 342 13.19 13.84 -6.87
CA GLY A 342 14.29 14.42 -7.64
C GLY A 342 14.71 13.55 -8.83
N ASN A 343 13.80 12.78 -9.41
CA ASN A 343 14.05 11.89 -10.56
C ASN A 343 12.88 11.93 -11.56
N SER A 344 12.85 11.00 -12.53
CA SER A 344 11.78 10.84 -13.53
C SER A 344 11.18 9.43 -13.54
N TYR A 345 11.35 8.68 -12.46
CA TYR A 345 11.04 7.25 -12.40
C TYR A 345 9.60 6.91 -12.79
N TYR A 346 8.62 7.66 -12.28
CA TYR A 346 7.22 7.40 -12.61
C TYR A 346 6.85 7.94 -13.99
N MET A 347 7.34 9.09 -14.38
CA MET A 347 7.09 9.65 -15.71
C MET A 347 7.68 8.80 -16.84
N GLU A 348 8.82 8.14 -16.63
CA GLU A 348 9.40 7.19 -17.59
C GLU A 348 8.60 5.90 -17.77
N GLN A 349 7.68 5.59 -16.84
CA GLN A 349 6.79 4.43 -16.94
C GLN A 349 5.49 4.72 -17.70
N ILE A 350 5.33 5.93 -18.26
CA ILE A 350 4.19 6.25 -19.13
C ILE A 350 4.35 5.47 -20.45
N ILE A 351 3.39 4.63 -20.72
CA ILE A 351 3.30 3.88 -21.97
C ILE A 351 2.16 4.43 -22.81
#